data_dbf55225fc3eff2c357579d7ad0a2e0e
#
_entry.id   dbf55225fc3eff2c357579d7ad0a2e0e
#
_cell.length_a   1.000
_cell.length_b   1.000
_cell.length_c   1.000
_cell.angle_alpha   90.00
_cell.angle_beta   90.00
_cell.angle_gamma   90.00
#
_symmetry.space_group_name_H-M   'P 1'
#
loop_
_entity.id
_entity.type
_entity.pdbx_description
1 polymer ?
#
loop_
_entity_poly.entity_id
_entity_poly.type
_entity_poly.pdbx_seq_one_letter_code
_entity_poly.pdbx_strand_id
1 'polypeptide(L)'
;MPILLAYINPHDSNIPYVNVLLVRNEYEEGIIMAKLGMGLMRLPLLDENDFTNIDYEQVNQMVDAYMDAGFNHFDTAFVYHEGIGEDAFKKCVVERYPRDSYKIATKLPLFVITEESQLEPIFAQQLQNCGVDYFDYYMLHNVSGFTETAWKNVDLYSFIQKKKEEGYIKHIGISTHGNAEFLEEILFEHPELEFVLLQINYLDWEDENIESRKCLEVARKYNKKVMIMESYK
;
A
#
# COMPACT_ATOMS: atom_id res chain seq x y z
N MET A 1 22.62 13.52 -1.23
CA MET A 1 21.46 12.64 -0.93
C MET A 1 21.87 11.68 0.16
N PRO A 2 21.41 11.81 1.39
CA PRO A 2 21.58 10.71 2.34
C PRO A 2 20.38 9.79 2.26
N ILE A 3 20.64 8.55 1.81
CA ILE A 3 19.74 7.41 2.03
C ILE A 3 20.00 6.98 3.47
N LEU A 4 19.03 7.19 4.36
CA LEU A 4 19.10 6.64 5.71
C LEU A 4 18.76 5.15 5.62
N LEU A 5 19.80 4.31 5.53
CA LEU A 5 19.70 2.87 5.74
C LEU A 5 19.45 2.65 7.23
N ALA A 6 18.25 2.26 7.61
CA ALA A 6 18.04 1.65 8.90
C ALA A 6 18.78 0.29 8.91
N TYR A 7 19.89 0.22 9.61
CA TYR A 7 20.68 -1.00 9.74
C TYR A 7 19.97 -1.94 10.71
N ILE A 8 19.27 -2.95 10.18
CA ILE A 8 18.79 -4.08 10.97
C ILE A 8 19.86 -5.17 10.84
N ASN A 9 20.40 -5.60 11.98
CA ASN A 9 21.43 -6.63 12.05
C ASN A 9 20.90 -7.96 11.46
N PRO A 10 21.42 -8.48 10.34
CA PRO A 10 20.88 -9.66 9.67
C PRO A 10 21.14 -10.99 10.43
N HIS A 11 21.76 -10.91 11.62
CA HIS A 11 22.08 -12.08 12.46
C HIS A 11 21.21 -12.20 13.71
N ASP A 12 20.22 -11.32 13.88
CA ASP A 12 19.25 -11.49 14.97
C ASP A 12 18.05 -12.28 14.45
N SER A 13 18.05 -13.58 14.70
CA SER A 13 17.02 -14.53 14.27
C SER A 13 15.65 -14.33 14.91
N ASN A 14 15.48 -13.28 15.73
CA ASN A 14 14.26 -12.97 16.45
C ASN A 14 13.53 -11.72 15.91
N ILE A 15 14.03 -11.08 14.85
CA ILE A 15 13.34 -9.93 14.24
C ILE A 15 12.66 -10.40 12.95
N PRO A 16 11.32 -10.50 12.92
CA PRO A 16 10.58 -10.88 11.73
C PRO A 16 10.75 -9.81 10.65
N TYR A 17 10.72 -10.24 9.38
CA TYR A 17 10.79 -9.34 8.22
C TYR A 17 9.64 -8.36 8.22
N VAL A 18 9.92 -7.09 8.49
CA VAL A 18 8.95 -6.00 8.33
C VAL A 18 9.00 -5.54 6.87
N ASN A 19 7.90 -5.65 6.15
CA ASN A 19 7.78 -5.01 4.86
C ASN A 19 7.72 -3.50 5.06
N VAL A 20 8.81 -2.82 4.68
CA VAL A 20 8.97 -1.39 4.85
C VAL A 20 8.33 -0.67 3.68
N LEU A 21 7.29 0.11 3.95
CA LEU A 21 6.72 1.07 3.02
C LEU A 21 7.32 2.44 3.34
N LEU A 22 8.10 3.02 2.42
CA LEU A 22 8.64 4.36 2.61
C LEU A 22 7.68 5.40 2.03
N VAL A 23 7.14 6.26 2.89
CA VAL A 23 6.33 7.42 2.47
C VAL A 23 7.18 8.68 2.58
N ARG A 24 7.46 9.33 1.45
CA ARG A 24 8.21 10.58 1.42
C ARG A 24 7.25 11.77 1.48
N ASN A 25 7.35 12.61 2.51
CA ASN A 25 6.68 13.91 2.58
C ASN A 25 7.62 15.04 2.21
N GLU A 26 7.00 16.15 1.74
CA GLU A 26 7.63 17.41 1.37
C GLU A 26 8.40 18.04 2.55
N TYR A 27 9.37 18.88 2.19
CA TYR A 27 10.24 19.63 3.08
C TYR A 27 9.43 20.53 4.02
N GLU A 28 9.41 20.19 5.30
CA GLU A 28 9.40 21.19 6.37
C GLU A 28 10.83 21.36 6.84
N GLU A 29 11.24 22.60 7.08
CA GLU A 29 12.62 23.04 7.28
C GLU A 29 13.47 22.08 8.12
N GLY A 30 14.39 21.39 7.51
CA GLY A 30 15.62 20.89 8.15
C GLY A 30 15.63 19.47 8.70
N ILE A 31 14.52 18.70 8.71
CA ILE A 31 14.50 17.30 9.15
C ILE A 31 13.83 16.43 8.09
N ILE A 32 14.61 15.56 7.44
CA ILE A 32 14.06 14.50 6.58
C ILE A 32 13.51 13.42 7.52
N MET A 33 12.22 13.50 7.85
CA MET A 33 11.52 12.37 8.47
C MET A 33 11.12 11.41 7.37
N ALA A 34 11.91 10.38 7.14
CA ALA A 34 11.46 9.21 6.37
C ALA A 34 10.28 8.60 7.14
N LYS A 35 9.09 8.58 6.54
CA LYS A 35 7.94 7.90 7.13
C LYS A 35 8.03 6.44 6.73
N LEU A 36 8.14 5.58 7.72
CA LEU A 36 8.08 4.15 7.57
C LEU A 36 6.61 3.72 7.55
N GLY A 37 6.22 2.84 6.60
CA GLY A 37 4.94 2.16 6.60
C GLY A 37 5.12 0.68 6.90
N MET A 38 4.17 0.07 7.60
CA MET A 38 4.11 -1.36 7.86
C MET A 38 3.21 -2.04 6.84
N GLY A 39 3.81 -2.83 5.93
CA GLY A 39 3.07 -3.65 4.95
C GLY A 39 2.66 -4.99 5.54
N LEU A 40 1.38 -5.35 5.37
CA LEU A 40 0.80 -6.58 5.93
C LEU A 40 0.71 -7.73 4.90
N MET A 41 1.43 -7.65 3.80
CA MET A 41 1.43 -8.70 2.76
C MET A 41 2.13 -9.99 3.21
N ARG A 42 3.13 -9.88 4.09
CA ARG A 42 3.94 -11.01 4.56
C ARG A 42 3.98 -10.99 6.08
N LEU A 43 2.85 -11.33 6.70
CA LEU A 43 2.77 -11.48 8.16
C LEU A 43 3.42 -12.80 8.59
N PRO A 44 3.95 -12.88 9.82
CA PRO A 44 4.40 -14.14 10.43
C PRO A 44 3.28 -15.18 10.42
N LEU A 45 3.64 -16.41 10.12
CA LEU A 45 2.73 -17.55 10.07
C LEU A 45 3.14 -18.60 11.11
N LEU A 46 2.16 -19.29 11.69
CA LEU A 46 2.40 -20.45 12.55
C LEU A 46 2.74 -21.71 11.73
N ASP A 47 2.31 -21.77 10.47
CA ASP A 47 2.69 -22.77 9.47
C ASP A 47 2.98 -22.05 8.14
N GLU A 48 4.21 -22.14 7.63
CA GLU A 48 4.65 -21.49 6.39
C GLU A 48 3.89 -21.97 5.14
N ASN A 49 3.22 -23.12 5.21
CA ASN A 49 2.43 -23.67 4.12
C ASN A 49 0.95 -23.24 4.15
N ASP A 50 0.51 -22.56 5.21
CA ASP A 50 -0.85 -22.05 5.37
C ASP A 50 -0.85 -20.53 5.55
N PHE A 51 -1.07 -19.81 4.47
CA PHE A 51 -1.07 -18.34 4.45
C PHE A 51 -2.20 -17.72 5.30
N THR A 52 -3.17 -18.51 5.73
CA THR A 52 -4.25 -18.05 6.62
C THR A 52 -3.93 -18.24 8.09
N ASN A 53 -2.90 -19.04 8.41
CA ASN A 53 -2.49 -19.37 9.78
C ASN A 53 -1.51 -18.32 10.34
N ILE A 54 -2.02 -17.08 10.47
CA ILE A 54 -1.23 -15.93 10.93
C ILE A 54 -0.88 -16.09 12.42
N ASP A 55 0.39 -15.85 12.77
CA ASP A 55 0.84 -15.70 14.16
C ASP A 55 0.45 -14.31 14.70
N TYR A 56 -0.78 -14.18 15.16
CA TYR A 56 -1.32 -12.94 15.70
C TYR A 56 -0.56 -12.43 16.93
N GLU A 57 0.05 -13.30 17.72
CA GLU A 57 0.84 -12.89 18.88
C GLU A 57 2.10 -12.14 18.41
N GLN A 58 2.82 -12.70 17.45
CA GLN A 58 4.00 -12.06 16.87
C GLN A 58 3.62 -10.77 16.10
N VAL A 59 2.54 -10.77 15.32
CA VAL A 59 2.06 -9.57 14.63
C VAL A 59 1.72 -8.45 15.61
N ASN A 60 1.06 -8.76 16.73
CA ASN A 60 0.76 -7.78 17.78
C ASN A 60 2.02 -7.15 18.36
N GLN A 61 3.06 -7.94 18.65
CA GLN A 61 4.34 -7.43 19.13
C GLN A 61 5.01 -6.52 18.10
N MET A 62 4.93 -6.87 16.79
CA MET A 62 5.45 -6.02 15.72
C MET A 62 4.70 -4.69 15.62
N VAL A 63 3.36 -4.73 15.69
CA VAL A 63 2.52 -3.54 15.66
C VAL A 63 2.82 -2.64 16.85
N ASP A 64 2.95 -3.19 18.06
CA ASP A 64 3.28 -2.43 19.26
C ASP A 64 4.65 -1.72 19.13
N ALA A 65 5.68 -2.46 18.72
CA ALA A 65 7.01 -1.89 18.51
C ALA A 65 7.01 -0.79 17.42
N TYR A 66 6.23 -0.97 16.37
CA TYR A 66 6.09 0.00 15.27
C TYR A 66 5.39 1.29 15.75
N MET A 67 4.28 1.16 16.49
CA MET A 67 3.53 2.28 17.04
C MET A 67 4.34 3.02 18.12
N ASP A 68 5.03 2.30 19.00
CA ASP A 68 5.89 2.86 20.05
C ASP A 68 7.07 3.65 19.47
N ALA A 69 7.56 3.25 18.30
CA ALA A 69 8.57 4.00 17.54
C ALA A 69 8.02 5.29 16.88
N GLY A 70 6.73 5.58 17.01
CA GLY A 70 6.08 6.78 16.49
C GLY A 70 5.63 6.67 15.03
N PHE A 71 5.65 5.47 14.46
CA PHE A 71 5.12 5.20 13.12
C PHE A 71 3.64 4.81 13.19
N ASN A 72 2.89 5.05 12.11
CA ASN A 72 1.45 4.85 12.16
C ASN A 72 0.78 4.56 10.80
N HIS A 73 1.54 4.26 9.76
CA HIS A 73 0.98 3.98 8.44
C HIS A 73 0.99 2.48 8.15
N PHE A 74 -0.17 1.88 7.94
CA PHE A 74 -0.35 0.47 7.63
C PHE A 74 -0.84 0.31 6.20
N ASP A 75 -0.32 -0.70 5.49
CA ASP A 75 -0.73 -1.06 4.13
C ASP A 75 -1.18 -2.52 4.08
N THR A 76 -2.41 -2.74 3.63
CA THR A 76 -3.00 -4.06 3.41
C THR A 76 -3.64 -4.15 2.02
N ALA A 77 -4.26 -5.26 1.71
CA ALA A 77 -5.10 -5.45 0.53
C ALA A 77 -6.10 -6.59 0.72
N PHE A 78 -7.20 -6.50 -0.02
CA PHE A 78 -8.28 -7.50 -0.05
C PHE A 78 -7.79 -8.93 -0.28
N VAL A 79 -6.77 -9.12 -1.13
CA VAL A 79 -6.27 -10.44 -1.53
C VAL A 79 -5.13 -10.98 -0.66
N TYR A 80 -4.62 -10.21 0.31
CA TYR A 80 -3.51 -10.65 1.14
C TYR A 80 -3.93 -11.79 2.08
N HIS A 81 -3.04 -12.74 2.29
CA HIS A 81 -3.31 -13.91 3.15
C HIS A 81 -4.61 -14.62 2.77
N GLU A 82 -4.79 -14.90 1.48
CA GLU A 82 -6.00 -15.57 0.94
C GLU A 82 -7.32 -14.86 1.32
N GLY A 83 -7.28 -13.53 1.48
CA GLY A 83 -8.42 -12.68 1.76
C GLY A 83 -8.62 -12.30 3.22
N ILE A 84 -7.77 -12.76 4.15
CA ILE A 84 -7.87 -12.40 5.58
C ILE A 84 -6.91 -11.27 6.01
N GLY A 85 -6.15 -10.68 5.07
CA GLY A 85 -5.18 -9.62 5.39
C GLY A 85 -5.83 -8.35 5.97
N GLU A 86 -7.03 -7.99 5.52
CA GLU A 86 -7.79 -6.87 6.07
C GLU A 86 -8.35 -7.18 7.47
N ASP A 87 -8.81 -8.42 7.71
CA ASP A 87 -9.21 -8.88 9.05
C ASP A 87 -8.02 -8.93 10.03
N ALA A 88 -6.84 -9.28 9.55
CA ALA A 88 -5.62 -9.25 10.36
C ALA A 88 -5.29 -7.81 10.80
N PHE A 89 -5.42 -6.82 9.90
CA PHE A 89 -5.30 -5.41 10.25
C PHE A 89 -6.32 -5.03 11.34
N LYS A 90 -7.59 -5.40 11.17
CA LYS A 90 -8.64 -5.14 12.15
C LYS A 90 -8.26 -5.66 13.54
N LYS A 91 -7.90 -6.93 13.64
CA LYS A 91 -7.55 -7.59 14.91
C LYS A 91 -6.30 -6.98 15.57
N CYS A 92 -5.26 -6.71 14.78
CA CYS A 92 -3.97 -6.29 15.32
C CYS A 92 -3.86 -4.79 15.54
N VAL A 93 -4.65 -3.97 14.85
CA VAL A 93 -4.59 -2.52 14.91
C VAL A 93 -5.90 -1.90 15.39
N VAL A 94 -7.01 -2.12 14.67
CA VAL A 94 -8.27 -1.40 14.93
C VAL A 94 -8.86 -1.72 16.29
N GLU A 95 -8.83 -2.98 16.72
CA GLU A 95 -9.37 -3.43 18.01
C GLU A 95 -8.47 -3.05 19.19
N ARG A 96 -7.26 -2.52 18.94
CA ARG A 96 -6.24 -2.25 19.97
C ARG A 96 -5.87 -0.77 20.09
N TYR A 97 -6.04 0.00 19.02
CA TYR A 97 -5.59 1.40 18.97
C TYR A 97 -6.73 2.34 18.55
N PRO A 98 -6.78 3.58 19.07
CA PRO A 98 -7.80 4.55 18.65
C PRO A 98 -7.62 4.96 17.18
N ARG A 99 -8.74 5.22 16.48
CA ARG A 99 -8.77 5.46 15.03
C ARG A 99 -7.87 6.61 14.56
N ASP A 100 -7.66 7.62 15.36
CA ASP A 100 -6.85 8.80 15.06
C ASP A 100 -5.35 8.56 15.23
N SER A 101 -4.94 7.46 15.86
CA SER A 101 -3.53 7.13 16.09
C SER A 101 -2.86 6.43 14.90
N TYR A 102 -3.62 5.94 13.91
CA TYR A 102 -3.09 5.22 12.77
C TYR A 102 -3.71 5.68 11.44
N LYS A 103 -3.04 5.34 10.35
CA LYS A 103 -3.49 5.50 8.97
C LYS A 103 -3.52 4.16 8.28
N ILE A 104 -4.58 3.92 7.51
CA ILE A 104 -4.72 2.71 6.71
C ILE A 104 -4.70 3.01 5.23
N ALA A 105 -3.94 2.19 4.50
CA ALA A 105 -3.99 2.06 3.06
C ALA A 105 -4.51 0.65 2.69
N THR A 106 -5.51 0.57 1.82
CA THR A 106 -5.93 -0.69 1.18
C THR A 106 -6.18 -0.47 -0.31
N LYS A 107 -6.52 -1.54 -1.03
CA LYS A 107 -6.48 -1.55 -2.49
C LYS A 107 -7.74 -2.22 -3.06
N LEU A 108 -8.36 -1.58 -4.06
CA LEU A 108 -9.45 -2.17 -4.84
C LEU A 108 -8.90 -3.35 -5.66
N PRO A 109 -9.41 -4.58 -5.47
CA PRO A 109 -8.80 -5.78 -6.04
C PRO A 109 -9.16 -5.99 -7.51
N LEU A 110 -8.43 -5.36 -8.44
CA LEU A 110 -8.69 -5.42 -9.88
C LEU A 110 -8.70 -6.84 -10.45
N PHE A 111 -8.05 -7.78 -9.78
CA PHE A 111 -7.99 -9.19 -10.18
C PHE A 111 -9.33 -9.91 -10.19
N VAL A 112 -10.32 -9.42 -9.43
CA VAL A 112 -11.64 -10.05 -9.29
C VAL A 112 -12.77 -9.19 -9.86
N ILE A 113 -12.47 -7.96 -10.32
CA ILE A 113 -13.45 -7.03 -10.87
C ILE A 113 -13.58 -7.25 -12.36
N THR A 114 -14.80 -7.53 -12.82
CA THR A 114 -15.15 -7.71 -14.23
C THR A 114 -16.29 -6.80 -14.68
N GLU A 115 -17.04 -6.23 -13.74
CA GLU A 115 -18.18 -5.36 -14.00
C GLU A 115 -18.41 -4.34 -12.88
N GLU A 116 -19.05 -3.22 -13.19
CA GLU A 116 -19.28 -2.12 -12.24
C GLU A 116 -20.13 -2.49 -11.02
N SER A 117 -21.05 -3.45 -11.20
CA SER A 117 -21.94 -3.91 -10.12
C SER A 117 -21.18 -4.52 -8.92
N GLN A 118 -19.91 -4.92 -9.12
CA GLN A 118 -19.06 -5.49 -8.07
C GLN A 118 -18.38 -4.43 -7.19
N LEU A 119 -18.28 -3.18 -7.65
CA LEU A 119 -17.48 -2.14 -6.99
C LEU A 119 -18.03 -1.80 -5.59
N GLU A 120 -19.31 -1.47 -5.49
CA GLU A 120 -19.93 -1.12 -4.20
C GLU A 120 -19.90 -2.27 -3.19
N PRO A 121 -20.29 -3.52 -3.54
CA PRO A 121 -20.21 -4.64 -2.61
C PRO A 121 -18.79 -4.91 -2.11
N ILE A 122 -17.78 -4.87 -2.99
CA ILE A 122 -16.38 -5.08 -2.62
C ILE A 122 -15.90 -3.97 -1.68
N PHE A 123 -16.18 -2.72 -2.01
CA PHE A 123 -15.78 -1.58 -1.17
C PHE A 123 -16.42 -1.65 0.22
N ALA A 124 -17.72 -1.95 0.29
CA ALA A 124 -18.41 -2.13 1.57
C ALA A 124 -17.83 -3.31 2.38
N GLN A 125 -17.49 -4.42 1.71
CA GLN A 125 -16.83 -5.56 2.35
C GLN A 125 -15.47 -5.19 2.92
N GLN A 126 -14.67 -4.39 2.20
CA GLN A 126 -13.35 -3.93 2.67
C GLN A 126 -13.45 -3.05 3.92
N LEU A 127 -14.43 -2.13 3.99
CA LEU A 127 -14.70 -1.35 5.19
C LEU A 127 -15.05 -2.27 6.39
N GLN A 128 -15.86 -3.29 6.16
CA GLN A 128 -16.23 -4.28 7.18
C GLN A 128 -15.04 -5.14 7.61
N ASN A 129 -14.26 -5.66 6.67
CA ASN A 129 -13.08 -6.48 6.94
C ASN A 129 -12.04 -5.69 7.75
N CYS A 130 -11.74 -4.46 7.33
CA CYS A 130 -10.82 -3.58 8.04
C CYS A 130 -11.40 -3.04 9.36
N GLY A 131 -12.72 -3.05 9.54
CA GLY A 131 -13.38 -2.52 10.74
C GLY A 131 -13.27 -0.99 10.87
N VAL A 132 -13.32 -0.27 9.74
CA VAL A 132 -13.19 1.20 9.71
C VAL A 132 -14.33 1.84 8.91
N ASP A 133 -14.63 3.10 9.21
CA ASP A 133 -15.66 3.87 8.49
C ASP A 133 -15.11 4.59 7.25
N TYR A 134 -13.79 4.75 7.16
CA TYR A 134 -13.11 5.39 6.02
C TYR A 134 -11.66 4.90 5.91
N PHE A 135 -11.10 4.99 4.70
CA PHE A 135 -9.70 4.76 4.41
C PHE A 135 -8.92 6.07 4.31
N ASP A 136 -7.71 6.12 4.90
CA ASP A 136 -6.82 7.27 4.71
C ASP A 136 -6.23 7.28 3.29
N TYR A 137 -5.87 6.11 2.77
CA TYR A 137 -5.36 5.91 1.41
C TYR A 137 -6.08 4.72 0.76
N TYR A 138 -6.55 4.95 -0.44
CA TYR A 138 -7.20 3.89 -1.22
C TYR A 138 -6.68 3.92 -2.65
N MET A 139 -6.31 2.76 -3.18
CA MET A 139 -5.69 2.70 -4.49
C MET A 139 -6.22 1.56 -5.35
N LEU A 140 -6.14 1.72 -6.66
CA LEU A 140 -6.39 0.63 -7.61
C LEU A 140 -5.20 -0.34 -7.54
N HIS A 141 -5.48 -1.64 -7.35
CA HIS A 141 -4.47 -2.65 -7.07
C HIS A 141 -3.83 -3.18 -8.35
N ASN A 142 -2.54 -2.89 -8.55
CA ASN A 142 -1.74 -3.37 -9.68
C ASN A 142 -2.35 -2.99 -11.04
N VAL A 143 -2.49 -1.69 -11.29
CA VAL A 143 -2.85 -1.18 -12.60
C VAL A 143 -1.72 -1.48 -13.58
N SER A 144 -1.92 -2.44 -14.46
CA SER A 144 -0.92 -2.97 -15.39
C SER A 144 -1.61 -3.70 -16.54
N GLY A 145 -0.85 -4.14 -17.53
CA GLY A 145 -1.38 -5.01 -18.60
C GLY A 145 -2.04 -6.29 -18.07
N PHE A 146 -1.64 -6.76 -16.89
CA PHE A 146 -2.21 -7.96 -16.27
C PHE A 146 -3.65 -7.77 -15.76
N THR A 147 -4.03 -6.55 -15.40
CA THR A 147 -5.38 -6.18 -14.92
C THR A 147 -6.16 -5.35 -15.95
N GLU A 148 -5.71 -5.35 -17.21
CA GLU A 148 -6.24 -4.51 -18.28
C GLU A 148 -7.76 -4.64 -18.47
N THR A 149 -8.31 -5.84 -18.33
CA THR A 149 -9.75 -6.07 -18.47
C THR A 149 -10.56 -5.24 -17.47
N ALA A 150 -10.09 -5.12 -16.23
CA ALA A 150 -10.79 -4.34 -15.22
C ALA A 150 -10.71 -2.84 -15.53
N TRP A 151 -9.50 -2.29 -15.65
CA TRP A 151 -9.34 -0.84 -15.74
C TRP A 151 -9.71 -0.23 -17.11
N LYS A 152 -9.85 -1.05 -18.19
CA LYS A 152 -10.38 -0.59 -19.47
C LYS A 152 -11.90 -0.69 -19.60
N ASN A 153 -12.55 -1.62 -18.90
CA ASN A 153 -13.96 -1.91 -19.11
C ASN A 153 -14.87 -1.45 -17.96
N VAL A 154 -14.29 -1.08 -16.81
CA VAL A 154 -15.01 -0.64 -15.61
C VAL A 154 -14.54 0.76 -15.25
N ASP A 155 -15.45 1.66 -14.93
CA ASP A 155 -15.12 3.05 -14.55
C ASP A 155 -14.61 3.12 -13.10
N LEU A 156 -13.39 2.59 -12.90
CA LEU A 156 -12.74 2.49 -11.59
C LEU A 156 -12.33 3.84 -11.02
N TYR A 157 -11.87 4.74 -11.89
CA TYR A 157 -11.36 6.06 -11.48
C TYR A 157 -12.48 6.97 -10.98
N SER A 158 -13.59 7.03 -11.72
CA SER A 158 -14.79 7.77 -11.25
C SER A 158 -15.35 7.17 -9.97
N PHE A 159 -15.28 5.83 -9.82
CA PHE A 159 -15.74 5.17 -8.60
C PHE A 159 -14.92 5.62 -7.37
N ILE A 160 -13.59 5.52 -7.40
CA ILE A 160 -12.77 5.92 -6.25
C ILE A 160 -12.84 7.42 -5.98
N GLN A 161 -12.96 8.25 -7.04
CA GLN A 161 -13.17 9.68 -6.90
C GLN A 161 -14.49 9.99 -6.18
N LYS A 162 -15.59 9.34 -6.59
CA LYS A 162 -16.89 9.45 -5.93
C LYS A 162 -16.81 9.06 -4.45
N LYS A 163 -16.14 7.94 -4.11
CA LYS A 163 -15.96 7.51 -2.72
C LYS A 163 -15.15 8.52 -1.90
N LYS A 164 -14.22 9.22 -2.51
CA LYS A 164 -13.51 10.32 -1.88
C LYS A 164 -14.42 11.52 -1.62
N GLU A 165 -15.24 11.91 -2.59
CA GLU A 165 -16.21 13.00 -2.44
C GLU A 165 -17.27 12.70 -1.37
N GLU A 166 -17.68 11.43 -1.25
CA GLU A 166 -18.58 10.94 -0.20
C GLU A 166 -17.92 10.89 1.20
N GLY A 167 -16.59 11.06 1.29
CA GLY A 167 -15.83 11.09 2.54
C GLY A 167 -15.35 9.72 3.04
N TYR A 168 -15.58 8.65 2.27
CA TYR A 168 -15.08 7.31 2.61
C TYR A 168 -13.61 7.10 2.31
N ILE A 169 -13.00 7.95 1.49
CA ILE A 169 -11.58 7.91 1.14
C ILE A 169 -11.00 9.31 1.32
N LYS A 170 -9.83 9.43 1.97
CA LYS A 170 -9.13 10.72 2.07
C LYS A 170 -8.22 10.96 0.87
N HIS A 171 -7.46 9.97 0.45
CA HIS A 171 -6.49 10.07 -0.64
C HIS A 171 -6.63 8.89 -1.60
N ILE A 172 -6.67 9.18 -2.92
CA ILE A 172 -6.78 8.19 -3.98
C ILE A 172 -5.48 8.06 -4.76
N GLY A 173 -5.17 6.83 -5.18
CA GLY A 173 -3.95 6.54 -5.94
C GLY A 173 -4.03 5.22 -6.70
N ILE A 174 -2.88 4.79 -7.20
CA ILE A 174 -2.69 3.48 -7.83
C ILE A 174 -1.47 2.77 -7.27
N SER A 175 -1.47 1.43 -7.29
CA SER A 175 -0.24 0.64 -7.29
C SER A 175 0.00 0.08 -8.69
N THR A 176 1.25 0.03 -9.11
CA THR A 176 1.61 -0.49 -10.44
C THR A 176 2.96 -1.18 -10.43
N HIS A 177 3.07 -2.22 -11.27
CA HIS A 177 4.30 -2.85 -11.72
C HIS A 177 4.54 -2.60 -13.22
N GLY A 178 3.83 -1.62 -13.81
CA GLY A 178 4.03 -1.16 -15.18
C GLY A 178 5.32 -0.36 -15.33
N ASN A 179 5.82 -0.26 -16.56
CA ASN A 179 7.00 0.54 -16.89
C ASN A 179 6.69 2.05 -16.84
N ALA A 180 7.72 2.87 -17.07
CA ALA A 180 7.60 4.32 -16.97
C ALA A 180 6.67 4.93 -18.03
N GLU A 181 6.65 4.39 -19.26
CA GLU A 181 5.75 4.86 -20.32
C GLU A 181 4.28 4.62 -19.96
N PHE A 182 3.97 3.42 -19.48
CA PHE A 182 2.63 3.07 -19.00
C PHE A 182 2.18 3.95 -17.82
N LEU A 183 3.08 4.16 -16.84
CA LEU A 183 2.77 5.03 -15.71
C LEU A 183 2.52 6.48 -16.16
N GLU A 184 3.30 6.97 -17.13
CA GLU A 184 3.13 8.31 -17.69
C GLU A 184 1.76 8.49 -18.36
N GLU A 185 1.33 7.51 -19.15
CA GLU A 185 0.02 7.49 -19.80
C GLU A 185 -1.11 7.58 -18.75
N ILE A 186 -1.08 6.72 -17.73
CA ILE A 186 -2.08 6.72 -16.66
C ILE A 186 -2.11 8.05 -15.90
N LEU A 187 -0.95 8.62 -15.54
CA LEU A 187 -0.92 9.88 -14.79
C LEU A 187 -1.30 11.10 -15.63
N PHE A 188 -1.15 11.02 -16.94
CA PHE A 188 -1.63 12.05 -17.86
C PHE A 188 -3.15 12.01 -18.00
N GLU A 189 -3.75 10.82 -18.12
CA GLU A 189 -5.20 10.64 -18.25
C GLU A 189 -5.94 10.86 -16.94
N HIS A 190 -5.30 10.58 -15.78
CA HIS A 190 -5.90 10.63 -14.45
C HIS A 190 -5.18 11.62 -13.51
N PRO A 191 -5.29 12.95 -13.79
CA PRO A 191 -4.65 13.97 -12.97
C PRO A 191 -5.21 14.05 -11.53
N GLU A 192 -6.39 13.50 -11.25
CA GLU A 192 -7.04 13.43 -9.93
C GLU A 192 -6.30 12.50 -8.95
N LEU A 193 -5.50 11.55 -9.43
CA LEU A 193 -4.67 10.68 -8.58
C LEU A 193 -3.66 11.50 -7.79
N GLU A 194 -3.54 11.22 -6.50
CA GLU A 194 -2.69 11.99 -5.58
C GLU A 194 -1.35 11.32 -5.30
N PHE A 195 -1.33 9.98 -5.39
CA PHE A 195 -0.12 9.20 -5.10
C PHE A 195 -0.03 7.94 -5.96
N VAL A 196 1.18 7.41 -6.02
CA VAL A 196 1.50 6.13 -6.66
C VAL A 196 2.30 5.25 -5.71
N LEU A 197 1.98 3.96 -5.67
CA LEU A 197 2.76 2.94 -4.97
C LEU A 197 3.64 2.22 -5.99
N LEU A 198 4.96 2.39 -5.88
CA LEU A 198 5.96 1.92 -6.83
C LEU A 198 6.94 0.93 -6.18
N GLN A 199 7.37 -0.07 -6.93
CA GLN A 199 8.47 -0.95 -6.58
C GLN A 199 9.79 -0.21 -6.75
N ILE A 200 10.42 0.17 -5.63
CA ILE A 200 11.69 0.89 -5.66
C ILE A 200 12.64 0.29 -4.63
N ASN A 201 13.75 -0.25 -5.12
CA ASN A 201 14.86 -0.73 -4.31
C ASN A 201 16.18 -0.57 -5.07
N TYR A 202 17.28 -0.93 -4.44
CA TYR A 202 18.62 -0.74 -5.01
C TYR A 202 18.95 -1.72 -6.15
N LEU A 203 18.32 -2.89 -6.20
CA LEU A 203 18.50 -3.87 -7.28
C LEU A 203 17.73 -3.48 -8.54
N ASP A 204 16.50 -3.03 -8.37
CA ASP A 204 15.58 -2.72 -9.45
C ASP A 204 15.75 -1.28 -10.00
N TRP A 205 16.69 -0.50 -9.43
CA TRP A 205 16.87 0.92 -9.75
C TRP A 205 17.12 1.19 -11.23
N GLU A 206 17.99 0.39 -11.86
CA GLU A 206 18.31 0.45 -13.29
C GLU A 206 17.83 -0.79 -14.07
N ASP A 207 16.96 -1.62 -13.47
CA ASP A 207 16.39 -2.78 -14.16
C ASP A 207 15.51 -2.34 -15.33
N GLU A 208 15.72 -2.95 -16.50
CA GLU A 208 15.06 -2.56 -17.75
C GLU A 208 13.56 -2.93 -17.79
N ASN A 209 13.10 -3.86 -16.95
CA ASN A 209 11.70 -4.30 -16.91
C ASN A 209 10.90 -3.56 -15.84
N ILE A 210 11.54 -3.25 -14.70
CA ILE A 210 10.87 -2.60 -13.56
C ILE A 210 10.98 -1.07 -13.69
N GLU A 211 12.10 -0.58 -14.20
CA GLU A 211 12.36 0.85 -14.46
C GLU A 211 12.16 1.76 -13.25
N SER A 212 12.50 1.29 -12.03
CA SER A 212 12.23 2.01 -10.76
C SER A 212 12.61 3.49 -10.80
N ARG A 213 13.80 3.83 -11.33
CA ARG A 213 14.25 5.21 -11.45
C ARG A 213 13.37 6.03 -12.38
N LYS A 214 13.06 5.49 -13.57
CA LYS A 214 12.24 6.19 -14.55
C LYS A 214 10.81 6.38 -14.06
N CYS A 215 10.22 5.37 -13.41
CA CYS A 215 8.89 5.49 -12.79
C CYS A 215 8.87 6.58 -11.71
N LEU A 216 9.92 6.69 -10.88
CA LEU A 216 10.05 7.78 -9.92
C LEU A 216 10.15 9.15 -10.59
N GLU A 217 10.88 9.28 -11.69
CA GLU A 217 11.01 10.51 -12.46
C GLU A 217 9.65 10.92 -13.07
N VAL A 218 8.90 9.97 -13.60
CA VAL A 218 7.53 10.19 -14.10
C VAL A 218 6.61 10.67 -12.98
N ALA A 219 6.56 9.99 -11.83
CA ALA A 219 5.74 10.39 -10.70
C ALA A 219 6.06 11.84 -10.25
N ARG A 220 7.34 12.21 -10.23
CA ARG A 220 7.79 13.59 -9.93
C ARG A 220 7.36 14.59 -10.99
N LYS A 221 7.45 14.24 -12.27
CA LYS A 221 7.01 15.08 -13.40
C LYS A 221 5.54 15.47 -13.26
N TYR A 222 4.70 14.52 -12.80
CA TYR A 222 3.27 14.74 -12.58
C TYR A 222 2.93 15.20 -11.15
N ASN A 223 3.95 15.55 -10.35
CA ASN A 223 3.78 16.03 -8.97
C ASN A 223 3.00 15.06 -8.07
N LYS A 224 3.18 13.75 -8.25
CA LYS A 224 2.53 12.74 -7.44
C LYS A 224 3.37 12.38 -6.23
N LYS A 225 2.71 12.13 -5.09
CA LYS A 225 3.37 11.53 -3.92
C LYS A 225 3.75 10.09 -4.26
N VAL A 226 4.89 9.62 -3.74
CA VAL A 226 5.35 8.25 -3.98
C VAL A 226 5.38 7.49 -2.68
N MET A 227 4.67 6.37 -2.65
CA MET A 227 4.84 5.30 -1.68
C MET A 227 5.74 4.23 -2.30
N ILE A 228 6.59 3.59 -1.49
CA ILE A 228 7.58 2.63 -1.98
C ILE A 228 7.23 1.26 -1.43
N MET A 229 7.02 0.29 -2.32
CA MET A 229 6.91 -1.13 -1.99
C MET A 229 8.19 -1.87 -2.35
N GLU A 230 8.39 -3.05 -1.76
CA GLU A 230 9.54 -3.93 -2.01
C GLU A 230 10.89 -3.22 -1.86
N SER A 231 11.01 -2.36 -0.88
CA SER A 231 12.22 -1.56 -0.61
C SER A 231 13.42 -2.40 -0.19
N TYR A 232 13.18 -3.65 0.23
CA TYR A 232 14.18 -4.67 0.58
C TYR A 232 14.08 -5.86 -0.37
N LYS A 233 15.21 -6.25 -0.95
CA LYS A 233 15.44 -7.49 -1.67
C LYS A 233 16.82 -8.05 -1.31
#